data_0557bae31159b83016e4c005d146c23f
#
_entry.id   0557bae31159b83016e4c005d146c23f
#
_cell.length_a   1.000
_cell.length_b   1.000
_cell.length_c   1.000
_cell.angle_alpha   90.00
_cell.angle_beta   90.00
_cell.angle_gamma   90.00
#
_symmetry.space_group_name_H-M   'P 1'
#
loop_
_entity.id
_entity.type
_entity.pdbx_description
1 polymer ?
#
loop_
_entity_poly.entity_id
_entity_poly.type
_entity_poly.pdbx_seq_one_letter_code
_entity_poly.pdbx_strand_id
1 'polypeptide(L)'
;MKPTDKIVNVSHSSHLCHWQGGAFACGKRGIYMSRNTDLSLFFEPKSVAVIGSLREGYFGGYVVIKTLLNAGFKGKIFPVNPSYQEVLGLKVYPSLKDISEKIDLVFLIINRRSVPDMMRTCADKRIKAVIVVADGFAERDEEGAKLQNEILKIAKQAGMRIIGPNTAGVANPTNGFIPDPYEMGYRTLKTGGIAICAQTGMINPQAFPYGDLHYGVSKICDYGNKCDVDECDMLEYLENDRHTKVITMYLESIRDGRRFLEVSKRVAPKKPVLILKSGRTKEGARVSTSHTGSLAVDDQIFGAACKQAGIIRLEKFSELFELPKIFDAQPPPRGGRLGIVTFTGGVGVLAIDEAAKYGLSVSKLSPETSAKLNAIFPDLGKTIVDIGPPMAVIDNYMDIYSKILKTVLEDDTMDCLFNVIWTSPFESFVEEYLKFYRKIKGKYQRTIATWIYGPSVPLVQEMSSRMEDLGFPVFPDLETSIKALGIAYQYAIRKKGGA
;
A
#
# COMPACT_ATOMS: atom_id res chain seq x y z
N MET A 1 49.34 47.95 -7.00
CA MET A 1 50.13 46.69 -6.94
C MET A 1 49.22 45.51 -7.07
N LYS A 2 49.29 44.77 -8.17
CA LYS A 2 48.55 43.54 -8.45
C LYS A 2 49.28 42.36 -7.81
N PRO A 3 48.60 41.35 -7.28
CA PRO A 3 49.20 40.04 -7.09
C PRO A 3 48.85 39.11 -8.27
N THR A 4 49.87 38.40 -8.63
CA THR A 4 50.00 37.45 -9.73
C THR A 4 49.35 36.11 -9.45
N ASP A 5 48.71 35.56 -10.49
CA ASP A 5 48.19 34.20 -10.58
C ASP A 5 49.30 33.15 -10.42
N LYS A 6 49.02 32.12 -9.61
CA LYS A 6 49.71 30.83 -9.68
C LYS A 6 48.67 29.72 -9.88
N ILE A 7 48.66 29.22 -11.10
CA ILE A 7 48.01 27.98 -11.49
C ILE A 7 48.80 26.82 -10.84
N VAL A 8 48.14 26.05 -10.00
CA VAL A 8 48.65 24.76 -9.49
C VAL A 8 47.94 23.65 -10.21
N ASN A 9 48.66 22.98 -11.12
CA ASN A 9 48.29 21.69 -11.67
C ASN A 9 48.26 20.64 -10.58
N VAL A 10 47.11 20.03 -10.31
CA VAL A 10 47.02 18.83 -9.48
C VAL A 10 46.86 17.61 -10.38
N SER A 11 47.98 16.88 -10.47
CA SER A 11 48.04 15.57 -11.10
C SER A 11 47.14 14.57 -10.39
N HIS A 12 46.45 13.77 -11.19
CA HIS A 12 45.68 12.56 -10.73
C HIS A 12 46.66 11.61 -10.04
N SER A 13 46.46 11.38 -8.73
CA SER A 13 46.96 10.21 -8.03
C SER A 13 45.78 9.40 -7.51
N SER A 14 45.60 8.25 -8.10
CA SER A 14 44.69 7.17 -7.69
C SER A 14 45.10 6.66 -6.29
N HIS A 15 44.37 6.99 -5.23
CA HIS A 15 44.46 6.27 -3.97
C HIS A 15 43.41 5.15 -3.92
N LEU A 16 43.91 3.94 -4.19
CA LEU A 16 43.24 2.68 -3.87
C LEU A 16 43.20 2.55 -2.34
N CYS A 17 42.02 2.66 -1.74
CA CYS A 17 41.78 2.19 -0.41
C CYS A 17 41.74 0.66 -0.40
N HIS A 18 42.79 0.05 0.15
CA HIS A 18 42.82 -1.38 0.46
C HIS A 18 41.88 -1.67 1.64
N TRP A 19 40.78 -2.36 1.36
CA TRP A 19 40.00 -3.05 2.37
C TRP A 19 40.40 -4.54 2.34
N GLN A 20 41.05 -5.01 3.39
CA GLN A 20 41.31 -6.44 3.59
C GLN A 20 40.04 -7.10 4.11
N GLY A 21 39.53 -8.10 3.38
CA GLY A 21 38.45 -8.97 3.83
C GLY A 21 37.51 -9.42 2.71
N GLY A 22 37.84 -10.53 2.04
CA GLY A 22 36.88 -11.28 1.19
C GLY A 22 36.87 -10.88 -0.28
N ALA A 23 37.66 -11.56 -1.11
CA ALA A 23 37.60 -11.46 -2.56
C ALA A 23 36.24 -11.94 -3.08
N PHE A 24 35.35 -11.02 -3.46
CA PHE A 24 34.28 -11.35 -4.39
C PHE A 24 34.85 -11.30 -5.81
N ALA A 25 34.99 -12.48 -6.41
CA ALA A 25 35.33 -12.62 -7.80
C ALA A 25 34.34 -11.83 -8.67
N CYS A 26 34.84 -10.87 -9.45
CA CYS A 26 34.13 -10.21 -10.54
C CYS A 26 33.91 -11.24 -11.66
N GLY A 27 32.91 -12.10 -11.47
CA GLY A 27 32.52 -13.14 -12.40
C GLY A 27 31.49 -12.59 -13.39
N LYS A 28 31.90 -12.55 -14.65
CA LYS A 28 31.13 -12.61 -15.91
C LYS A 28 29.67 -12.11 -15.83
N ARG A 29 29.28 -11.19 -16.72
CA ARG A 29 27.88 -10.82 -17.02
C ARG A 29 27.02 -12.07 -16.98
N GLY A 30 26.37 -12.30 -15.83
CA GLY A 30 25.40 -13.36 -15.69
C GLY A 30 24.27 -13.03 -16.65
N ILE A 31 24.04 -13.91 -17.61
CA ILE A 31 22.80 -13.95 -18.38
C ILE A 31 21.72 -14.09 -17.31
N TYR A 32 20.96 -13.00 -17.04
CA TYR A 32 19.75 -13.07 -16.26
C TYR A 32 18.81 -13.98 -17.05
N MET A 33 18.75 -15.26 -16.71
CA MET A 33 17.63 -16.08 -17.09
C MET A 33 16.38 -15.32 -16.60
N SER A 34 15.48 -14.99 -17.53
CA SER A 34 14.24 -14.32 -17.20
C SER A 34 13.54 -15.15 -16.11
N ARG A 35 13.56 -14.66 -14.85
CA ARG A 35 12.73 -15.25 -13.82
C ARG A 35 11.32 -15.21 -14.35
N ASN A 36 10.59 -16.31 -14.23
CA ASN A 36 9.15 -16.27 -14.48
C ASN A 36 8.54 -15.30 -13.47
N THR A 37 8.28 -14.07 -13.90
CA THR A 37 7.71 -12.98 -13.08
C THR A 37 6.19 -13.07 -13.02
N ASP A 38 5.59 -14.07 -13.70
CA ASP A 38 4.16 -14.29 -13.62
C ASP A 38 3.79 -14.87 -12.24
N LEU A 39 3.19 -14.00 -11.42
CA LEU A 39 2.66 -14.34 -10.11
C LEU A 39 1.15 -14.59 -10.12
N SER A 40 0.54 -14.70 -11.30
CA SER A 40 -0.92 -14.85 -11.44
C SER A 40 -1.48 -16.03 -10.65
N LEU A 41 -0.74 -17.15 -10.57
CA LEU A 41 -1.16 -18.32 -9.80
C LEU A 41 -1.30 -18.06 -8.30
N PHE A 42 -0.63 -17.05 -7.76
CA PHE A 42 -0.81 -16.65 -6.37
C PHE A 42 -2.08 -15.83 -6.13
N PHE A 43 -2.54 -15.09 -7.12
CA PHE A 43 -3.66 -14.15 -6.97
C PHE A 43 -4.92 -14.55 -7.73
N GLU A 44 -4.79 -15.41 -8.74
CA GLU A 44 -5.88 -15.82 -9.63
C GLU A 44 -5.90 -17.36 -9.86
N PRO A 45 -5.66 -18.17 -8.80
CA PRO A 45 -5.70 -19.63 -8.96
C PRO A 45 -7.12 -20.08 -9.30
N LYS A 46 -7.24 -21.12 -10.12
CA LYS A 46 -8.51 -21.81 -10.38
C LYS A 46 -8.72 -22.96 -9.41
N SER A 47 -7.66 -23.39 -8.72
CA SER A 47 -7.70 -24.46 -7.73
C SER A 47 -6.62 -24.26 -6.66
N VAL A 48 -6.96 -24.52 -5.41
CA VAL A 48 -6.07 -24.40 -4.27
C VAL A 48 -6.15 -25.64 -3.38
N ALA A 49 -4.98 -26.20 -3.02
CA ALA A 49 -4.91 -27.22 -1.98
C ALA A 49 -4.46 -26.58 -0.67
N VAL A 50 -5.17 -26.85 0.42
CA VAL A 50 -4.89 -26.33 1.76
C VAL A 50 -4.44 -27.49 2.63
N ILE A 51 -3.17 -27.49 3.01
CA ILE A 51 -2.50 -28.58 3.77
C ILE A 51 -2.19 -28.10 5.17
N GLY A 52 -2.84 -28.66 6.17
CA GLY A 52 -2.63 -28.27 7.56
C GLY A 52 -3.72 -28.74 8.51
N SER A 53 -3.77 -28.14 9.70
CA SER A 53 -4.82 -28.44 10.67
C SER A 53 -6.18 -27.99 10.15
N LEU A 54 -7.14 -28.91 10.15
CA LEU A 54 -8.54 -28.66 9.82
C LEU A 54 -9.44 -28.56 11.06
N ARG A 55 -8.81 -28.47 12.23
CA ARG A 55 -9.53 -28.22 13.49
C ARG A 55 -10.06 -26.78 13.46
N GLU A 56 -11.32 -26.61 13.85
CA GLU A 56 -11.91 -25.30 14.07
C GLU A 56 -11.11 -24.51 15.12
N GLY A 57 -10.87 -23.24 14.84
CA GLY A 57 -10.06 -22.35 15.69
C GLY A 57 -9.79 -21.02 15.00
N TYR A 58 -8.92 -20.22 15.58
CA TYR A 58 -8.57 -18.87 15.12
C TYR A 58 -7.42 -18.81 14.11
N PHE A 59 -6.76 -19.94 13.86
CA PHE A 59 -5.62 -20.03 12.95
C PHE A 59 -5.54 -21.41 12.30
N GLY A 60 -5.16 -21.46 11.03
CA GLY A 60 -4.84 -22.69 10.33
C GLY A 60 -5.62 -22.95 9.05
N GLY A 61 -5.53 -24.19 8.55
CA GLY A 61 -6.14 -24.58 7.30
C GLY A 61 -7.68 -24.50 7.30
N TYR A 62 -8.31 -24.77 8.46
CA TYR A 62 -9.75 -24.55 8.61
C TYR A 62 -10.16 -23.11 8.31
N VAL A 63 -9.41 -22.15 8.87
CA VAL A 63 -9.69 -20.71 8.68
C VAL A 63 -9.49 -20.29 7.23
N VAL A 64 -8.41 -20.74 6.58
CA VAL A 64 -8.17 -20.48 5.15
C VAL A 64 -9.34 -20.97 4.29
N ILE A 65 -9.85 -22.17 4.55
CA ILE A 65 -10.99 -22.71 3.81
C ILE A 65 -12.25 -21.87 4.08
N LYS A 66 -12.51 -21.55 5.35
CA LYS A 66 -13.66 -20.76 5.77
C LYS A 66 -13.65 -19.36 5.13
N THR A 67 -12.49 -18.67 5.11
CA THR A 67 -12.36 -17.34 4.52
C THR A 67 -12.53 -17.36 3.00
N LEU A 68 -12.02 -18.39 2.31
CA LEU A 68 -12.24 -18.58 0.87
C LEU A 68 -13.73 -18.77 0.54
N LEU A 69 -14.44 -19.61 1.32
CA LEU A 69 -15.87 -19.84 1.13
C LEU A 69 -16.68 -18.57 1.39
N ASN A 70 -16.40 -17.87 2.50
CA ASN A 70 -17.07 -16.63 2.88
C ASN A 70 -16.83 -15.49 1.88
N ALA A 71 -15.63 -15.41 1.30
CA ALA A 71 -15.29 -14.44 0.26
C ALA A 71 -15.90 -14.77 -1.11
N GLY A 72 -16.55 -15.94 -1.25
CA GLY A 72 -17.18 -16.36 -2.48
C GLY A 72 -16.21 -16.81 -3.58
N PHE A 73 -15.04 -17.32 -3.21
CA PHE A 73 -14.09 -17.87 -4.16
C PHE A 73 -14.73 -18.94 -5.04
N LYS A 74 -14.59 -18.83 -6.36
CA LYS A 74 -15.23 -19.71 -7.35
C LYS A 74 -14.35 -20.86 -7.82
N GLY A 75 -13.06 -20.88 -7.43
CA GLY A 75 -12.15 -21.98 -7.73
C GLY A 75 -12.40 -23.21 -6.87
N LYS A 76 -11.74 -24.30 -7.22
CA LYS A 76 -11.80 -25.53 -6.44
C LYS A 76 -10.92 -25.44 -5.19
N ILE A 77 -11.43 -25.91 -4.07
CA ILE A 77 -10.71 -26.00 -2.80
C ILE A 77 -10.52 -27.48 -2.47
N PHE A 78 -9.28 -27.88 -2.24
CA PHE A 78 -8.90 -29.24 -1.87
C PHE A 78 -8.29 -29.24 -0.46
N PRO A 79 -9.08 -29.48 0.59
CA PRO A 79 -8.56 -29.70 1.93
C PRO A 79 -7.73 -30.99 1.99
N VAL A 80 -6.53 -30.94 2.61
CA VAL A 80 -5.65 -32.10 2.71
C VAL A 80 -5.25 -32.33 4.17
N ASN A 81 -5.70 -33.45 4.73
CA ASN A 81 -5.34 -33.90 6.08
C ASN A 81 -5.73 -35.38 6.27
N PRO A 82 -4.85 -36.27 6.77
CA PRO A 82 -5.14 -37.70 6.91
C PRO A 82 -6.18 -38.03 7.98
N SER A 83 -6.51 -37.12 8.88
CA SER A 83 -7.38 -37.36 10.03
C SER A 83 -8.83 -36.96 9.82
N TYR A 84 -9.18 -36.40 8.66
CA TYR A 84 -10.55 -35.90 8.37
C TYR A 84 -11.06 -36.48 7.06
N GLN A 85 -12.38 -36.63 6.94
CA GLN A 85 -13.05 -37.01 5.70
C GLN A 85 -13.77 -35.85 5.03
N GLU A 86 -14.23 -34.90 5.85
CA GLU A 86 -14.97 -33.72 5.42
C GLU A 86 -14.65 -32.51 6.31
N VAL A 87 -14.66 -31.30 5.74
CA VAL A 87 -14.57 -30.01 6.44
C VAL A 87 -15.41 -28.97 5.72
N LEU A 88 -16.30 -28.28 6.42
CA LEU A 88 -17.15 -27.20 5.86
C LEU A 88 -17.89 -27.62 4.56
N GLY A 89 -18.37 -28.86 4.49
CA GLY A 89 -19.07 -29.42 3.30
C GLY A 89 -18.13 -29.83 2.16
N LEU A 90 -16.81 -29.76 2.35
CA LEU A 90 -15.82 -30.16 1.35
C LEU A 90 -15.19 -31.51 1.69
N LYS A 91 -15.04 -32.37 0.68
CA LYS A 91 -14.27 -33.62 0.80
C LYS A 91 -12.83 -33.31 1.18
N VAL A 92 -12.30 -34.03 2.18
CA VAL A 92 -10.90 -33.97 2.59
C VAL A 92 -10.13 -35.14 1.92
N TYR A 93 -8.94 -34.81 1.43
CA TYR A 93 -8.04 -35.81 0.84
C TYR A 93 -6.99 -36.20 1.87
N PRO A 94 -6.69 -37.48 2.06
CA PRO A 94 -5.68 -37.94 3.01
C PRO A 94 -4.28 -37.41 2.68
N SER A 95 -3.97 -37.28 1.39
CA SER A 95 -2.67 -36.81 0.87
C SER A 95 -2.88 -35.98 -0.38
N LEU A 96 -1.94 -35.06 -0.63
CA LEU A 96 -1.88 -34.29 -1.89
C LEU A 96 -1.81 -35.22 -3.12
N LYS A 97 -1.25 -36.44 -2.97
CA LYS A 97 -1.14 -37.44 -4.04
C LYS A 97 -2.50 -37.99 -4.48
N ASP A 98 -3.48 -38.03 -3.59
CA ASP A 98 -4.82 -38.59 -3.84
C ASP A 98 -5.71 -37.64 -4.68
N ILE A 99 -5.29 -36.40 -4.91
CA ILE A 99 -6.01 -35.46 -5.77
C ILE A 99 -5.57 -35.69 -7.21
N SER A 100 -6.48 -36.16 -8.05
CA SER A 100 -6.23 -36.40 -9.48
C SER A 100 -6.29 -35.11 -10.33
N GLU A 101 -6.97 -34.11 -9.83
CA GLU A 101 -7.17 -32.83 -10.53
C GLU A 101 -5.91 -31.94 -10.49
N LYS A 102 -5.85 -31.02 -11.46
CA LYS A 102 -4.79 -30.00 -11.49
C LYS A 102 -4.92 -29.06 -10.28
N ILE A 103 -3.81 -28.77 -9.63
CA ILE A 103 -3.69 -27.83 -8.52
C ILE A 103 -2.82 -26.68 -8.98
N ASP A 104 -3.35 -25.46 -8.92
CA ASP A 104 -2.62 -24.26 -9.31
C ASP A 104 -1.77 -23.69 -8.16
N LEU A 105 -2.28 -23.75 -6.92
CA LEU A 105 -1.64 -23.19 -5.74
C LEU A 105 -1.77 -24.12 -4.55
N VAL A 106 -0.72 -24.19 -3.71
CA VAL A 106 -0.73 -24.92 -2.45
C VAL A 106 -0.47 -23.97 -1.28
N PHE A 107 -1.29 -24.08 -0.24
CA PHE A 107 -1.06 -23.46 1.07
C PHE A 107 -0.51 -24.51 2.04
N LEU A 108 0.70 -24.25 2.60
CA LEU A 108 1.34 -25.09 3.59
C LEU A 108 1.26 -24.47 4.98
N ILE A 109 0.40 -25.03 5.84
CA ILE A 109 0.21 -24.60 7.23
C ILE A 109 0.54 -25.78 8.13
N ILE A 110 1.76 -26.26 8.03
CA ILE A 110 2.29 -27.46 8.70
C ILE A 110 3.60 -27.15 9.45
N ASN A 111 4.05 -28.07 10.30
CA ASN A 111 5.32 -27.91 10.99
C ASN A 111 6.48 -27.69 10.00
N ARG A 112 7.39 -26.74 10.31
CA ARG A 112 8.52 -26.36 9.45
C ARG A 112 9.36 -27.56 8.96
N ARG A 113 9.55 -28.60 9.82
CA ARG A 113 10.34 -29.79 9.48
C ARG A 113 9.68 -30.68 8.42
N SER A 114 8.34 -30.59 8.29
CA SER A 114 7.59 -31.34 7.28
C SER A 114 7.47 -30.61 5.93
N VAL A 115 7.82 -29.31 5.89
CA VAL A 115 7.68 -28.50 4.67
C VAL A 115 8.57 -29.01 3.54
N PRO A 116 9.87 -29.38 3.72
CA PRO A 116 10.70 -29.89 2.61
C PRO A 116 10.12 -31.11 1.92
N ASP A 117 9.60 -32.10 2.66
CA ASP A 117 9.00 -33.30 2.08
C ASP A 117 7.71 -32.98 1.31
N MET A 118 6.90 -32.05 1.84
CA MET A 118 5.72 -31.59 1.13
C MET A 118 6.09 -30.82 -0.14
N MET A 119 7.14 -30.02 -0.13
CA MET A 119 7.66 -29.34 -1.33
C MET A 119 8.12 -30.34 -2.41
N ARG A 120 8.74 -31.48 -2.03
CA ARG A 120 9.05 -32.56 -2.98
C ARG A 120 7.79 -33.16 -3.57
N THR A 121 6.77 -33.39 -2.75
CA THR A 121 5.46 -33.87 -3.22
C THR A 121 4.80 -32.87 -4.17
N CYS A 122 4.91 -31.57 -3.90
CA CYS A 122 4.46 -30.52 -4.83
C CYS A 122 5.23 -30.56 -6.16
N ALA A 123 6.55 -30.78 -6.11
CA ALA A 123 7.38 -30.91 -7.30
C ALA A 123 6.98 -32.12 -8.18
N ASP A 124 6.75 -33.29 -7.56
CA ASP A 124 6.28 -34.50 -8.24
C ASP A 124 4.93 -34.26 -8.96
N LYS A 125 4.05 -33.47 -8.33
CA LYS A 125 2.76 -33.07 -8.91
C LYS A 125 2.85 -31.87 -9.88
N ARG A 126 4.05 -31.39 -10.17
CA ARG A 126 4.32 -30.24 -11.08
C ARG A 126 3.60 -28.95 -10.66
N ILE A 127 3.34 -28.76 -9.40
CA ILE A 127 2.76 -27.53 -8.84
C ILE A 127 3.75 -26.37 -9.04
N LYS A 128 3.25 -25.19 -9.39
CA LYS A 128 4.08 -24.03 -9.74
C LYS A 128 4.07 -22.89 -8.74
N ALA A 129 3.11 -22.86 -7.80
CA ALA A 129 2.97 -21.83 -6.79
C ALA A 129 2.70 -22.46 -5.41
N VAL A 130 3.47 -22.04 -4.41
CA VAL A 130 3.35 -22.52 -3.03
C VAL A 130 3.45 -21.33 -2.07
N ILE A 131 2.51 -21.25 -1.13
CA ILE A 131 2.56 -20.31 0.00
C ILE A 131 2.91 -21.11 1.25
N VAL A 132 4.01 -20.73 1.90
CA VAL A 132 4.48 -21.39 3.12
C VAL A 132 4.18 -20.50 4.32
N VAL A 133 3.05 -20.76 4.99
CA VAL A 133 2.60 -19.99 6.15
C VAL A 133 3.47 -20.27 7.38
N ALA A 134 3.98 -21.50 7.51
CA ALA A 134 4.79 -21.92 8.64
C ALA A 134 5.96 -20.96 8.92
N ASP A 135 6.15 -20.65 10.19
CA ASP A 135 7.28 -19.90 10.76
C ASP A 135 8.42 -20.83 11.23
N GLY A 136 9.47 -20.24 11.79
CA GLY A 136 10.59 -20.95 12.37
C GLY A 136 11.68 -21.32 11.36
N PHE A 137 11.82 -20.55 10.29
CA PHE A 137 12.85 -20.73 9.27
C PHE A 137 14.08 -19.84 9.58
N ALA A 138 14.62 -19.12 8.58
CA ALA A 138 15.84 -18.32 8.74
C ALA A 138 15.73 -17.20 9.79
N GLU A 139 14.54 -16.74 10.08
CA GLU A 139 14.26 -15.74 11.11
C GLU A 139 14.43 -16.27 12.53
N ARG A 140 14.45 -17.60 12.71
CA ARG A 140 14.47 -18.21 14.04
C ARG A 140 15.83 -18.75 14.45
N ASP A 141 16.43 -19.63 13.63
CA ASP A 141 17.65 -20.33 13.96
C ASP A 141 18.39 -20.90 12.73
N GLU A 142 19.59 -21.43 12.94
CA GLU A 142 20.39 -22.03 11.86
C GLU A 142 19.74 -23.28 11.22
N GLU A 143 18.98 -24.06 11.98
CA GLU A 143 18.21 -25.18 11.43
C GLU A 143 17.17 -24.67 10.47
N GLY A 144 16.43 -23.63 10.88
CA GLY A 144 15.45 -22.98 10.04
C GLY A 144 16.06 -22.39 8.77
N ALA A 145 17.24 -21.80 8.85
CA ALA A 145 17.94 -21.29 7.67
C ALA A 145 18.33 -22.42 6.70
N LYS A 146 18.74 -23.60 7.20
CA LYS A 146 19.00 -24.78 6.36
C LYS A 146 17.72 -25.28 5.67
N LEU A 147 16.60 -25.36 6.42
CA LEU A 147 15.30 -25.74 5.88
C LEU A 147 14.84 -24.75 4.80
N GLN A 148 15.01 -23.45 5.02
CA GLN A 148 14.66 -22.42 4.02
C GLN A 148 15.48 -22.57 2.74
N ASN A 149 16.78 -22.81 2.84
CA ASN A 149 17.64 -23.04 1.69
C ASN A 149 17.25 -24.34 0.95
N GLU A 150 16.85 -25.38 1.66
CA GLU A 150 16.40 -26.64 1.10
C GLU A 150 15.12 -26.46 0.28
N ILE A 151 14.07 -25.83 0.84
CA ILE A 151 12.82 -25.59 0.12
C ILE A 151 13.05 -24.71 -1.12
N LEU A 152 13.92 -23.70 -1.02
CA LEU A 152 14.28 -22.85 -2.14
C LEU A 152 15.00 -23.63 -3.24
N LYS A 153 15.87 -24.58 -2.89
CA LYS A 153 16.55 -25.47 -3.85
C LYS A 153 15.54 -26.37 -4.58
N ILE A 154 14.62 -27.01 -3.82
CA ILE A 154 13.56 -27.84 -4.40
C ILE A 154 12.70 -27.02 -5.37
N ALA A 155 12.26 -25.83 -4.95
CA ALA A 155 11.44 -24.95 -5.77
C ALA A 155 12.13 -24.55 -7.09
N LYS A 156 13.40 -24.14 -7.02
CA LYS A 156 14.20 -23.78 -8.21
C LYS A 156 14.34 -24.96 -9.18
N GLN A 157 14.60 -26.16 -8.69
CA GLN A 157 14.74 -27.36 -9.53
C GLN A 157 13.43 -27.74 -10.22
N ALA A 158 12.27 -27.52 -9.54
CA ALA A 158 10.95 -27.85 -10.08
C ALA A 158 10.31 -26.69 -10.88
N GLY A 159 10.93 -25.52 -10.92
CA GLY A 159 10.36 -24.30 -11.50
C GLY A 159 9.12 -23.84 -10.76
N MET A 160 9.10 -24.01 -9.42
CA MET A 160 8.08 -23.49 -8.51
C MET A 160 8.47 -22.11 -7.99
N ARG A 161 7.48 -21.31 -7.65
CA ARG A 161 7.66 -20.05 -6.93
C ARG A 161 7.12 -20.19 -5.50
N ILE A 162 7.72 -19.45 -4.56
CA ILE A 162 7.37 -19.49 -3.13
C ILE A 162 7.06 -18.07 -2.64
N ILE A 163 5.93 -17.88 -1.95
CA ILE A 163 5.69 -16.75 -1.05
C ILE A 163 5.87 -17.24 0.39
N GLY A 164 6.61 -16.47 1.20
CA GLY A 164 7.03 -16.86 2.55
C GLY A 164 8.44 -17.41 2.60
N PRO A 165 8.80 -18.32 3.54
CA PRO A 165 7.98 -18.79 4.67
C PRO A 165 7.63 -17.67 5.67
N ASN A 166 6.90 -18.02 6.75
CA ASN A 166 6.50 -17.07 7.78
C ASN A 166 5.65 -15.93 7.21
N THR A 167 4.54 -16.26 6.55
CA THR A 167 3.67 -15.32 5.87
C THR A 167 2.21 -15.52 6.22
N ALA A 168 1.43 -14.45 6.24
CA ALA A 168 -0.02 -14.48 6.24
C ALA A 168 -0.62 -14.74 4.83
N GLY A 169 0.20 -14.80 3.79
CA GLY A 169 -0.23 -15.11 2.43
C GLY A 169 -0.59 -13.90 1.60
N VAL A 170 -1.61 -14.06 0.78
CA VAL A 170 -2.04 -13.08 -0.23
C VAL A 170 -3.54 -12.91 -0.24
N ALA A 171 -4.03 -11.81 -0.81
CA ALA A 171 -5.46 -11.64 -1.10
C ALA A 171 -5.67 -10.92 -2.44
N ASN A 172 -6.75 -11.31 -3.12
CA ASN A 172 -7.28 -10.65 -4.30
C ASN A 172 -8.81 -10.52 -4.18
N PRO A 173 -9.30 -9.39 -3.66
CA PRO A 173 -10.74 -9.18 -3.48
C PRO A 173 -11.52 -9.17 -4.79
N THR A 174 -10.87 -8.88 -5.93
CA THR A 174 -11.57 -8.77 -7.22
C THR A 174 -12.17 -10.08 -7.71
N ASN A 175 -11.64 -11.22 -7.25
CA ASN A 175 -12.13 -12.56 -7.60
C ASN A 175 -12.55 -13.39 -6.38
N GLY A 176 -12.63 -12.78 -5.20
CA GLY A 176 -12.97 -13.46 -3.95
C GLY A 176 -11.86 -14.37 -3.39
N PHE A 177 -10.64 -14.31 -3.94
CA PHE A 177 -9.52 -15.10 -3.43
C PHE A 177 -8.89 -14.43 -2.20
N ILE A 178 -9.40 -14.77 -1.02
CA ILE A 178 -8.97 -14.22 0.28
C ILE A 178 -8.67 -15.40 1.23
N PRO A 179 -7.54 -16.09 1.04
CA PRO A 179 -7.15 -17.26 1.82
C PRO A 179 -6.41 -16.84 3.09
N ASP A 180 -7.12 -16.27 4.06
CA ASP A 180 -6.50 -15.79 5.28
C ASP A 180 -6.35 -16.90 6.32
N PRO A 181 -5.16 -17.12 6.90
CA PRO A 181 -4.94 -18.11 7.94
C PRO A 181 -5.39 -17.67 9.33
N TYR A 182 -5.77 -16.40 9.53
CA TYR A 182 -6.20 -15.85 10.82
C TYR A 182 -7.67 -15.49 10.83
N GLU A 183 -8.39 -15.86 11.89
CA GLU A 183 -9.77 -15.43 12.11
C GLU A 183 -9.84 -14.31 13.15
N MET A 184 -9.70 -13.07 12.69
CA MET A 184 -9.70 -11.88 13.55
C MET A 184 -10.95 -11.00 13.38
N GLY A 185 -12.06 -11.57 12.90
CA GLY A 185 -13.33 -10.84 12.73
C GLY A 185 -13.40 -9.95 11.50
N TYR A 186 -12.52 -10.16 10.55
CA TYR A 186 -12.52 -9.45 9.29
C TYR A 186 -13.78 -9.78 8.47
N ARG A 187 -14.50 -8.77 8.03
CA ARG A 187 -15.81 -9.01 7.41
C ARG A 187 -15.80 -8.95 5.88
N THR A 188 -15.19 -7.95 5.27
CA THR A 188 -15.19 -7.80 3.80
C THR A 188 -14.08 -6.86 3.33
N LEU A 189 -13.22 -7.34 2.41
CA LEU A 189 -12.34 -6.47 1.64
C LEU A 189 -13.13 -5.83 0.50
N LYS A 190 -13.19 -4.50 0.47
CA LYS A 190 -13.70 -3.78 -0.69
C LYS A 190 -12.71 -3.89 -1.85
N THR A 191 -13.22 -4.07 -3.06
CA THR A 191 -12.42 -4.02 -4.27
C THR A 191 -12.08 -2.57 -4.63
N GLY A 192 -10.80 -2.30 -4.91
CA GLY A 192 -10.32 -0.98 -5.29
C GLY A 192 -8.97 -1.03 -6.00
N GLY A 193 -8.27 0.10 -6.06
CA GLY A 193 -7.03 0.24 -6.83
C GLY A 193 -5.74 0.21 -6.02
N ILE A 194 -5.77 -0.06 -4.71
CA ILE A 194 -4.60 -0.01 -3.83
C ILE A 194 -4.02 -1.41 -3.65
N ALA A 195 -2.77 -1.64 -4.07
CA ALA A 195 -2.04 -2.85 -3.71
C ALA A 195 -1.20 -2.61 -2.46
N ILE A 196 -1.30 -3.50 -1.47
CA ILE A 196 -0.57 -3.44 -0.20
C ILE A 196 0.35 -4.65 -0.11
N CYS A 197 1.66 -4.41 -0.01
CA CYS A 197 2.66 -5.47 0.07
C CYS A 197 3.59 -5.22 1.27
N ALA A 198 3.91 -6.24 2.07
CA ALA A 198 4.78 -6.03 3.22
C ALA A 198 5.57 -7.27 3.65
N GLN A 199 6.59 -7.03 4.46
CA GLN A 199 7.34 -8.06 5.17
C GLN A 199 6.83 -8.26 6.61
N THR A 200 5.53 -8.04 6.84
CA THR A 200 4.92 -8.24 8.16
C THR A 200 3.47 -8.65 7.99
N GLY A 201 3.05 -9.64 8.78
CA GLY A 201 1.67 -10.09 8.84
C GLY A 201 0.69 -9.01 9.33
N MET A 202 1.19 -7.92 9.93
CA MET A 202 0.34 -6.80 10.36
C MET A 202 -0.41 -6.09 9.25
N ILE A 203 0.01 -6.22 8.00
CA ILE A 203 -0.76 -5.69 6.86
C ILE A 203 -1.92 -6.57 6.45
N ASN A 204 -1.97 -7.79 6.97
CA ASN A 204 -3.14 -8.60 6.76
C ASN A 204 -4.35 -7.85 7.33
N PRO A 205 -5.41 -7.63 6.53
CA PRO A 205 -6.57 -6.88 6.97
C PRO A 205 -7.19 -7.40 8.26
N GLN A 206 -7.01 -8.68 8.55
CA GLN A 206 -7.52 -9.30 9.77
C GLN A 206 -6.67 -9.03 11.00
N ALA A 207 -5.38 -8.75 10.82
CA ALA A 207 -4.49 -8.36 11.92
C ALA A 207 -4.58 -6.86 12.23
N PHE A 208 -5.33 -6.08 11.43
CA PHE A 208 -5.50 -4.66 11.68
C PHE A 208 -6.50 -4.38 12.78
N PRO A 209 -6.07 -3.76 13.90
CA PRO A 209 -7.00 -3.20 14.88
C PRO A 209 -7.81 -2.03 14.30
N TYR A 210 -7.45 -1.53 13.14
CA TYR A 210 -8.14 -0.49 12.39
C TYR A 210 -9.33 -1.02 11.59
N GLY A 211 -9.73 -2.23 11.85
CA GLY A 211 -10.96 -2.94 11.58
C GLY A 211 -11.64 -2.75 10.23
N ASP A 212 -11.77 -1.56 9.79
CA ASP A 212 -12.48 -1.28 8.56
C ASP A 212 -11.58 -0.47 7.63
N LEU A 213 -10.87 -1.16 6.73
CA LEU A 213 -10.38 -0.49 5.54
C LEU A 213 -11.61 0.05 4.80
N HIS A 214 -11.87 1.34 4.95
CA HIS A 214 -13.02 1.98 4.31
C HIS A 214 -12.86 2.07 2.79
N TYR A 215 -11.61 2.02 2.30
CA TYR A 215 -11.27 2.04 0.89
C TYR A 215 -11.05 0.63 0.32
N GLY A 216 -11.10 0.53 -1.01
CA GLY A 216 -10.91 -0.74 -1.70
C GLY A 216 -9.45 -1.07 -1.98
N VAL A 217 -9.12 -2.37 -1.92
CA VAL A 217 -7.80 -2.90 -2.28
C VAL A 217 -7.86 -3.75 -3.53
N SER A 218 -6.76 -3.78 -4.29
CA SER A 218 -6.60 -4.62 -5.47
C SER A 218 -5.93 -5.95 -5.13
N LYS A 219 -4.82 -5.89 -4.41
CA LYS A 219 -4.00 -7.03 -3.98
C LYS A 219 -3.42 -6.79 -2.60
N ILE A 220 -3.27 -7.86 -1.83
CA ILE A 220 -2.45 -7.89 -0.62
C ILE A 220 -1.42 -8.99 -0.77
N CYS A 221 -0.17 -8.72 -0.37
CA CYS A 221 0.90 -9.70 -0.32
C CYS A 221 1.75 -9.52 0.92
N ASP A 222 1.75 -10.52 1.80
CA ASP A 222 2.74 -10.64 2.84
C ASP A 222 3.89 -11.52 2.35
N TYR A 223 5.08 -10.93 2.21
CA TYR A 223 6.26 -11.65 1.74
C TYR A 223 6.82 -12.65 2.74
N GLY A 224 6.53 -12.47 4.04
CA GLY A 224 7.22 -13.18 5.11
C GLY A 224 8.74 -13.01 5.02
N ASN A 225 9.49 -14.10 5.11
CA ASN A 225 10.97 -14.11 4.99
C ASN A 225 11.46 -13.76 3.57
N LYS A 226 10.58 -13.69 2.60
CA LYS A 226 10.94 -13.29 1.24
C LYS A 226 12.05 -14.17 0.63
N CYS A 227 11.93 -15.49 0.78
CA CYS A 227 12.99 -16.42 0.35
C CYS A 227 13.10 -16.54 -1.18
N ASP A 228 11.99 -16.39 -1.91
CA ASP A 228 11.94 -16.42 -3.39
C ASP A 228 11.26 -15.19 -3.95
N VAL A 229 9.92 -15.06 -3.83
CA VAL A 229 9.20 -13.86 -4.29
C VAL A 229 9.59 -12.67 -3.43
N ASP A 230 10.02 -11.58 -4.09
CA ASP A 230 10.52 -10.37 -3.45
C ASP A 230 9.74 -9.11 -3.90
N GLU A 231 10.15 -7.95 -3.39
CA GLU A 231 9.57 -6.66 -3.72
C GLU A 231 9.68 -6.31 -5.20
N CYS A 232 10.73 -6.76 -5.87
CA CYS A 232 10.91 -6.53 -7.30
C CYS A 232 9.95 -7.37 -8.14
N ASP A 233 9.76 -8.63 -7.77
CA ASP A 233 8.80 -9.54 -8.42
C ASP A 233 7.38 -8.97 -8.32
N MET A 234 7.01 -8.46 -7.14
CA MET A 234 5.69 -7.84 -6.95
C MET A 234 5.54 -6.54 -7.72
N LEU A 235 6.57 -5.68 -7.76
CA LEU A 235 6.52 -4.46 -8.57
C LEU A 235 6.32 -4.79 -10.05
N GLU A 236 7.02 -5.80 -10.58
CA GLU A 236 6.89 -6.25 -11.97
C GLU A 236 5.50 -6.84 -12.26
N TYR A 237 4.94 -7.62 -11.34
CA TYR A 237 3.59 -8.16 -11.46
C TYR A 237 2.53 -7.03 -11.42
N LEU A 238 2.63 -6.14 -10.44
CA LEU A 238 1.68 -5.05 -10.24
C LEU A 238 1.78 -3.96 -11.31
N GLU A 239 2.93 -3.82 -11.98
CA GLU A 239 3.09 -2.91 -13.13
C GLU A 239 2.00 -3.14 -14.19
N ASN A 240 1.68 -4.41 -14.46
CA ASN A 240 0.75 -4.83 -15.50
C ASN A 240 -0.65 -5.18 -14.95
N ASP A 241 -0.84 -5.23 -13.63
CA ASP A 241 -2.15 -5.51 -13.05
C ASP A 241 -3.12 -4.34 -13.29
N ARG A 242 -4.13 -4.58 -14.12
CA ARG A 242 -5.15 -3.58 -14.50
C ARG A 242 -5.98 -3.05 -13.33
N HIS A 243 -6.08 -3.82 -12.26
CA HIS A 243 -6.86 -3.45 -11.06
C HIS A 243 -6.06 -2.57 -10.11
N THR A 244 -4.73 -2.57 -10.20
CA THR A 244 -3.86 -1.78 -9.33
C THR A 244 -3.56 -0.41 -9.94
N LYS A 245 -3.89 0.65 -9.21
CA LYS A 245 -3.60 2.05 -9.57
C LYS A 245 -2.41 2.61 -8.79
N VAL A 246 -2.23 2.17 -7.53
CA VAL A 246 -1.19 2.62 -6.62
C VAL A 246 -0.65 1.44 -5.82
N ILE A 247 0.65 1.46 -5.54
CA ILE A 247 1.35 0.40 -4.81
C ILE A 247 1.90 0.98 -3.51
N THR A 248 1.57 0.37 -2.38
CA THR A 248 2.18 0.72 -1.09
C THR A 248 2.90 -0.49 -0.52
N MET A 249 4.13 -0.25 0.03
CA MET A 249 4.98 -1.33 0.51
C MET A 249 5.59 -1.01 1.87
N TYR A 250 5.63 -2.02 2.75
CA TYR A 250 6.48 -2.02 3.94
C TYR A 250 7.63 -2.99 3.74
N LEU A 251 8.86 -2.50 3.84
CA LEU A 251 10.07 -3.28 3.60
C LEU A 251 11.04 -3.17 4.77
N GLU A 252 11.58 -4.29 5.19
CA GLU A 252 12.64 -4.38 6.21
C GLU A 252 14.04 -4.50 5.58
N SER A 253 14.10 -5.12 4.41
CA SER A 253 15.33 -5.32 3.64
C SER A 253 15.07 -5.19 2.13
N ILE A 254 16.12 -4.93 1.37
CA ILE A 254 16.13 -5.03 -0.11
C ILE A 254 17.11 -6.12 -0.48
N ARG A 255 16.65 -7.08 -1.26
CA ARG A 255 17.44 -8.27 -1.59
C ARG A 255 18.48 -8.01 -2.68
N ASP A 256 18.08 -7.28 -3.71
CA ASP A 256 18.92 -6.85 -4.84
C ASP A 256 18.69 -5.36 -5.12
N GLY A 257 19.56 -4.51 -4.59
CA GLY A 257 19.41 -3.06 -4.70
C GLY A 257 19.50 -2.55 -6.15
N ARG A 258 20.26 -3.23 -7.02
CA ARG A 258 20.37 -2.85 -8.44
C ARG A 258 19.05 -3.15 -9.16
N ARG A 259 18.54 -4.37 -9.04
CA ARG A 259 17.25 -4.76 -9.62
C ARG A 259 16.12 -3.89 -9.07
N PHE A 260 16.12 -3.61 -7.76
CA PHE A 260 15.14 -2.75 -7.13
C PHE A 260 15.12 -1.35 -7.77
N LEU A 261 16.29 -0.75 -7.99
CA LEU A 261 16.38 0.56 -8.62
C LEU A 261 15.90 0.53 -10.08
N GLU A 262 16.31 -0.48 -10.85
CA GLU A 262 15.92 -0.65 -12.27
C GLU A 262 14.40 -0.85 -12.41
N VAL A 263 13.83 -1.78 -11.63
CA VAL A 263 12.38 -2.07 -11.64
C VAL A 263 11.59 -0.85 -11.17
N SER A 264 12.01 -0.23 -10.09
CA SER A 264 11.33 0.95 -9.54
C SER A 264 11.31 2.13 -10.51
N LYS A 265 12.41 2.39 -11.22
CA LYS A 265 12.47 3.42 -12.27
C LYS A 265 11.48 3.18 -13.41
N ARG A 266 11.19 1.91 -13.71
CA ARG A 266 10.23 1.52 -14.74
C ARG A 266 8.79 1.62 -14.28
N VAL A 267 8.53 1.23 -13.01
CA VAL A 267 7.17 1.13 -12.44
C VAL A 267 6.66 2.46 -11.90
N ALA A 268 7.47 3.20 -11.13
CA ALA A 268 7.04 4.41 -10.44
C ALA A 268 6.47 5.51 -11.37
N PRO A 269 6.97 5.73 -12.61
CA PRO A 269 6.33 6.67 -13.54
C PRO A 269 4.94 6.24 -14.02
N LYS A 270 4.65 4.94 -14.02
CA LYS A 270 3.37 4.37 -14.48
C LYS A 270 2.33 4.35 -13.36
N LYS A 271 2.74 3.96 -12.16
CA LYS A 271 1.90 3.85 -10.97
C LYS A 271 2.64 4.43 -9.77
N PRO A 272 2.00 5.27 -8.93
CA PRO A 272 2.61 5.72 -7.69
C PRO A 272 3.07 4.54 -6.84
N VAL A 273 4.32 4.58 -6.38
CA VAL A 273 4.90 3.59 -5.47
C VAL A 273 5.27 4.30 -4.18
N LEU A 274 4.65 3.89 -3.08
CA LEU A 274 4.86 4.44 -1.74
C LEU A 274 5.57 3.38 -0.89
N ILE A 275 6.68 3.73 -0.23
CA ILE A 275 7.43 2.75 0.56
C ILE A 275 7.76 3.28 1.95
N LEU A 276 7.35 2.52 2.96
CA LEU A 276 7.84 2.63 4.32
C LEU A 276 8.94 1.59 4.54
N LYS A 277 10.13 2.03 4.93
CA LYS A 277 11.24 1.15 5.31
C LYS A 277 11.47 1.20 6.82
N SER A 278 11.55 0.04 7.45
CA SER A 278 12.06 -0.09 8.83
C SER A 278 13.59 -0.15 8.89
N GLY A 279 14.16 -0.21 10.09
CA GLY A 279 15.60 -0.26 10.27
C GLY A 279 16.31 1.04 9.81
N ARG A 280 15.73 2.20 10.09
CA ARG A 280 16.26 3.53 9.73
C ARG A 280 17.38 4.01 10.65
N THR A 281 17.41 3.55 11.88
CA THR A 281 18.47 3.82 12.86
C THR A 281 19.44 2.66 12.95
N LYS A 282 20.62 2.87 13.53
CA LYS A 282 21.61 1.78 13.75
C LYS A 282 21.01 0.65 14.58
N GLU A 283 20.29 0.98 15.66
CA GLU A 283 19.60 -0.01 16.49
C GLU A 283 18.51 -0.73 15.71
N GLY A 284 17.64 0.02 15.04
CA GLY A 284 16.57 -0.54 14.21
C GLY A 284 17.11 -1.46 13.12
N ALA A 285 18.22 -1.09 12.47
CA ALA A 285 18.90 -1.90 11.46
C ALA A 285 19.42 -3.22 12.06
N ARG A 286 20.03 -3.19 13.25
CA ARG A 286 20.50 -4.39 13.97
C ARG A 286 19.35 -5.34 14.29
N VAL A 287 18.24 -4.82 14.82
CA VAL A 287 17.07 -5.62 15.17
C VAL A 287 16.41 -6.18 13.91
N SER A 288 16.27 -5.38 12.85
CA SER A 288 15.70 -5.82 11.56
C SER A 288 16.53 -6.96 10.95
N THR A 289 17.86 -6.87 11.00
CA THR A 289 18.76 -7.95 10.53
C THR A 289 18.56 -9.25 11.32
N SER A 290 18.39 -9.16 12.64
CA SER A 290 18.10 -10.33 13.48
C SER A 290 16.71 -10.92 13.21
N HIS A 291 15.74 -10.08 12.90
CA HIS A 291 14.36 -10.48 12.66
C HIS A 291 14.15 -11.14 11.29
N THR A 292 14.87 -10.69 10.27
CA THR A 292 14.65 -11.16 8.88
C THR A 292 15.76 -12.06 8.35
N GLY A 293 16.85 -12.20 9.09
CA GLY A 293 18.06 -12.88 8.61
C GLY A 293 18.72 -12.20 7.39
N SER A 294 18.35 -10.95 7.10
CA SER A 294 18.82 -10.19 5.94
C SER A 294 19.63 -8.97 6.38
N LEU A 295 20.66 -8.58 5.62
CA LEU A 295 21.42 -7.35 5.89
C LEU A 295 20.51 -6.12 5.69
N ALA A 296 20.50 -5.22 6.68
CA ALA A 296 19.82 -3.94 6.58
C ALA A 296 20.53 -3.04 5.57
N VAL A 297 19.77 -2.42 4.68
CA VAL A 297 20.28 -1.42 3.75
C VAL A 297 20.43 -0.10 4.49
N ASP A 298 21.53 0.62 4.24
CA ASP A 298 21.74 1.98 4.74
C ASP A 298 20.58 2.89 4.35
N ASP A 299 20.05 3.67 5.30
CA ASP A 299 18.85 4.46 5.13
C ASP A 299 19.04 5.63 4.15
N GLN A 300 20.25 6.22 4.11
CA GLN A 300 20.58 7.31 3.19
C GLN A 300 20.68 6.80 1.75
N ILE A 301 21.32 5.62 1.55
CA ILE A 301 21.41 4.96 0.24
C ILE A 301 20.01 4.60 -0.25
N PHE A 302 19.17 4.03 0.62
CA PHE A 302 17.78 3.74 0.27
C PHE A 302 16.99 5.00 -0.10
N GLY A 303 17.15 6.09 0.67
CA GLY A 303 16.53 7.38 0.38
C GLY A 303 16.95 7.95 -0.98
N ALA A 304 18.25 7.86 -1.31
CA ALA A 304 18.78 8.29 -2.60
C ALA A 304 18.19 7.46 -3.76
N ALA A 305 18.11 6.13 -3.60
CA ALA A 305 17.50 5.22 -4.57
C ALA A 305 16.01 5.54 -4.79
N CYS A 306 15.25 5.78 -3.72
CA CYS A 306 13.83 6.18 -3.81
C CYS A 306 13.68 7.48 -4.60
N LYS A 307 14.49 8.51 -4.28
CA LYS A 307 14.48 9.80 -4.98
C LYS A 307 14.80 9.62 -6.46
N GLN A 308 15.80 8.81 -6.80
CA GLN A 308 16.23 8.55 -8.17
C GLN A 308 15.17 7.77 -8.97
N ALA A 309 14.43 6.86 -8.32
CA ALA A 309 13.40 6.06 -8.95
C ALA A 309 12.01 6.74 -8.98
N GLY A 310 11.84 7.88 -8.29
CA GLY A 310 10.54 8.54 -8.16
C GLY A 310 9.59 7.88 -7.17
N ILE A 311 10.12 7.03 -6.26
CA ILE A 311 9.36 6.42 -5.17
C ILE A 311 9.03 7.49 -4.12
N ILE A 312 7.80 7.43 -3.60
CA ILE A 312 7.33 8.25 -2.49
C ILE A 312 7.71 7.53 -1.20
N ARG A 313 8.61 8.13 -0.43
CA ARG A 313 9.05 7.57 0.84
C ARG A 313 8.09 7.96 1.96
N LEU A 314 7.63 6.95 2.71
CA LEU A 314 6.75 7.12 3.87
C LEU A 314 7.55 7.21 5.17
N GLU A 315 6.98 7.86 6.18
CA GLU A 315 7.61 8.08 7.48
C GLU A 315 6.90 7.37 8.62
N LYS A 316 5.57 7.28 8.55
CA LYS A 316 4.71 6.70 9.59
C LYS A 316 4.01 5.45 9.07
N PHE A 317 3.73 4.51 9.98
CA PHE A 317 3.03 3.27 9.65
C PHE A 317 1.61 3.52 9.11
N SER A 318 0.89 4.48 9.70
CA SER A 318 -0.44 4.87 9.24
C SER A 318 -0.46 5.38 7.79
N GLU A 319 0.63 5.97 7.32
CA GLU A 319 0.73 6.51 5.97
C GLU A 319 0.67 5.42 4.88
N LEU A 320 1.01 4.15 5.22
CA LEU A 320 0.83 3.01 4.32
C LEU A 320 -0.62 2.84 3.85
N PHE A 321 -1.57 3.25 4.68
CA PHE A 321 -2.99 3.06 4.46
C PHE A 321 -3.69 4.36 4.07
N GLU A 322 -3.26 5.48 4.66
CA GLU A 322 -3.89 6.76 4.45
C GLU A 322 -3.50 7.40 3.11
N LEU A 323 -2.21 7.51 2.82
CA LEU A 323 -1.75 8.28 1.67
C LEU A 323 -2.10 7.66 0.30
N PRO A 324 -2.15 6.33 0.12
CA PRO A 324 -2.53 5.76 -1.19
C PRO A 324 -3.93 6.16 -1.67
N LYS A 325 -4.86 6.49 -0.75
CA LYS A 325 -6.24 6.87 -1.06
C LYS A 325 -6.34 8.01 -2.07
N ILE A 326 -5.43 9.00 -2.00
CA ILE A 326 -5.43 10.14 -2.90
C ILE A 326 -5.22 9.75 -4.36
N PHE A 327 -4.42 8.72 -4.61
CA PHE A 327 -4.09 8.23 -5.96
C PHE A 327 -5.14 7.28 -6.55
N ASP A 328 -5.88 6.59 -5.69
CA ASP A 328 -6.96 5.70 -6.16
C ASP A 328 -8.24 6.45 -6.46
N ALA A 329 -8.62 7.36 -5.58
CA ALA A 329 -9.93 8.02 -5.58
C ALA A 329 -10.00 9.27 -6.46
N GLN A 330 -8.87 9.96 -6.69
CA GLN A 330 -8.86 11.29 -7.27
C GLN A 330 -7.91 11.42 -8.48
N PRO A 331 -8.21 12.29 -9.46
CA PRO A 331 -7.24 12.64 -10.49
C PRO A 331 -6.03 13.36 -9.86
N PRO A 332 -4.82 13.19 -10.42
CA PRO A 332 -3.66 13.93 -9.93
C PRO A 332 -3.85 15.44 -10.14
N PRO A 333 -3.32 16.29 -9.23
CA PRO A 333 -3.43 17.75 -9.36
C PRO A 333 -2.80 18.26 -10.65
N ARG A 334 -3.41 19.27 -11.27
CA ARG A 334 -2.88 19.90 -12.48
C ARG A 334 -1.65 20.77 -12.20
N GLY A 335 -1.54 21.30 -10.99
CA GLY A 335 -0.46 22.13 -10.47
C GLY A 335 -0.49 22.19 -8.95
N GLY A 336 0.31 23.07 -8.35
CA GLY A 336 0.49 23.18 -6.90
C GLY A 336 -0.34 24.31 -6.25
N ARG A 337 -1.31 24.89 -6.94
CA ARG A 337 -2.14 25.98 -6.39
C ARG A 337 -3.25 25.37 -5.51
N LEU A 338 -3.11 25.58 -4.19
CA LEU A 338 -4.00 25.03 -3.17
C LEU A 338 -5.13 25.99 -2.83
N GLY A 339 -6.38 25.56 -2.96
CA GLY A 339 -7.54 26.17 -2.34
C GLY A 339 -7.77 25.60 -0.94
N ILE A 340 -8.29 26.43 -0.04
CA ILE A 340 -8.59 26.03 1.35
C ILE A 340 -10.02 26.45 1.67
N VAL A 341 -10.86 25.47 2.00
CA VAL A 341 -12.19 25.66 2.60
C VAL A 341 -12.16 25.04 3.98
N THR A 342 -12.38 25.83 5.00
CA THR A 342 -12.26 25.41 6.39
C THR A 342 -13.42 25.94 7.23
N PHE A 343 -13.63 25.34 8.38
CA PHE A 343 -14.62 25.75 9.38
C PHE A 343 -14.07 26.75 10.39
N THR A 344 -12.75 27.00 10.36
CA THR A 344 -12.09 27.97 11.26
C THR A 344 -10.83 28.54 10.57
N GLY A 345 -10.64 29.86 10.73
CA GLY A 345 -9.47 30.53 10.14
C GLY A 345 -8.13 29.99 10.65
N GLY A 346 -8.04 29.57 11.91
CA GLY A 346 -6.82 29.01 12.50
C GLY A 346 -6.35 27.74 11.81
N VAL A 347 -7.26 26.83 11.46
CA VAL A 347 -6.95 25.62 10.66
C VAL A 347 -6.41 26.01 9.28
N GLY A 348 -7.00 27.03 8.67
CA GLY A 348 -6.51 27.53 7.38
C GLY A 348 -5.07 28.05 7.42
N VAL A 349 -4.68 28.74 8.49
CA VAL A 349 -3.29 29.22 8.68
C VAL A 349 -2.33 28.04 8.83
N LEU A 350 -2.66 27.06 9.67
CA LEU A 350 -1.82 25.86 9.82
C LEU A 350 -1.70 25.06 8.51
N ALA A 351 -2.77 25.00 7.72
CA ALA A 351 -2.73 24.36 6.41
C ALA A 351 -1.77 25.06 5.42
N ILE A 352 -1.64 26.37 5.49
CA ILE A 352 -0.67 27.14 4.70
C ILE A 352 0.76 26.73 5.06
N ASP A 353 1.07 26.70 6.36
CA ASP A 353 2.42 26.34 6.84
C ASP A 353 2.78 24.89 6.46
N GLU A 354 1.82 23.97 6.58
CA GLU A 354 2.03 22.57 6.18
C GLU A 354 2.21 22.43 4.66
N ALA A 355 1.42 23.16 3.85
CA ALA A 355 1.45 23.12 2.39
C ALA A 355 2.82 23.52 1.81
N ALA A 356 3.49 24.49 2.45
CA ALA A 356 4.82 24.95 2.04
C ALA A 356 5.86 23.82 2.05
N LYS A 357 5.78 22.86 2.96
CA LYS A 357 6.70 21.71 3.06
C LYS A 357 6.71 20.85 1.80
N TYR A 358 5.62 20.84 1.05
CA TYR A 358 5.43 20.01 -0.16
C TYR A 358 5.48 20.80 -1.46
N GLY A 359 5.79 22.11 -1.38
CA GLY A 359 5.83 22.99 -2.56
C GLY A 359 4.46 23.37 -3.10
N LEU A 360 3.41 23.22 -2.29
CA LEU A 360 2.11 23.78 -2.59
C LEU A 360 2.08 25.28 -2.25
N SER A 361 1.41 26.07 -3.08
CA SER A 361 1.22 27.51 -2.87
C SER A 361 -0.27 27.81 -2.74
N VAL A 362 -0.64 28.58 -1.72
CA VAL A 362 -2.05 28.93 -1.53
C VAL A 362 -2.51 29.91 -2.61
N SER A 363 -3.58 29.57 -3.30
CA SER A 363 -4.12 30.39 -4.37
C SER A 363 -4.98 31.53 -3.83
N LYS A 364 -4.84 32.70 -4.45
CA LYS A 364 -5.86 33.75 -4.32
C LYS A 364 -7.04 33.37 -5.23
N LEU A 365 -8.23 33.49 -4.72
CA LEU A 365 -9.44 33.32 -5.52
C LEU A 365 -9.52 34.35 -6.65
N SER A 366 -10.16 33.99 -7.73
CA SER A 366 -10.46 34.97 -8.80
C SER A 366 -11.36 36.11 -8.27
N PRO A 367 -11.24 37.32 -8.83
CA PRO A 367 -12.10 38.43 -8.43
C PRO A 367 -13.60 38.10 -8.53
N GLU A 368 -13.98 37.31 -9.53
CA GLU A 368 -15.37 36.86 -9.74
C GLU A 368 -15.80 35.90 -8.59
N THR A 369 -14.98 34.90 -8.27
CA THR A 369 -15.26 33.97 -7.17
C THR A 369 -15.32 34.69 -5.83
N SER A 370 -14.36 35.61 -5.57
CA SER A 370 -14.38 36.45 -4.37
C SER A 370 -15.62 37.27 -4.23
N ALA A 371 -16.10 37.91 -5.33
CA ALA A 371 -17.33 38.68 -5.32
C ALA A 371 -18.58 37.80 -5.05
N LYS A 372 -18.67 36.62 -5.69
CA LYS A 372 -19.74 35.65 -5.44
C LYS A 372 -19.80 35.18 -3.99
N LEU A 373 -18.64 34.89 -3.41
CA LEU A 373 -18.54 34.45 -2.01
C LEU A 373 -18.89 35.57 -1.04
N ASN A 374 -18.39 36.78 -1.27
CA ASN A 374 -18.70 37.97 -0.45
C ASN A 374 -20.20 38.35 -0.53
N ALA A 375 -20.88 38.02 -1.62
CA ALA A 375 -22.34 38.21 -1.74
C ALA A 375 -23.13 37.17 -0.91
N ILE A 376 -22.51 36.02 -0.53
CA ILE A 376 -23.11 35.06 0.39
C ILE A 376 -22.92 35.54 1.83
N PHE A 377 -21.69 35.91 2.19
CA PHE A 377 -21.34 36.43 3.50
C PHE A 377 -20.10 37.33 3.41
N PRO A 378 -20.08 38.49 4.13
CA PRO A 378 -18.93 39.38 4.15
C PRO A 378 -17.62 38.66 4.51
N ASP A 379 -16.53 39.03 3.85
CA ASP A 379 -15.18 38.48 4.06
C ASP A 379 -14.97 37.00 3.67
N LEU A 380 -15.94 36.30 3.13
CA LEU A 380 -15.84 34.92 2.73
C LEU A 380 -14.96 34.73 1.48
N GLY A 381 -14.85 35.75 0.62
CA GLY A 381 -14.03 35.75 -0.59
C GLY A 381 -12.53 36.01 -0.37
N LYS A 382 -11.99 35.63 0.79
CA LYS A 382 -10.55 35.74 1.11
C LYS A 382 -9.79 34.47 0.66
N THR A 383 -8.46 34.51 0.79
CA THR A 383 -7.56 33.39 0.45
C THR A 383 -7.93 32.10 1.18
N ILE A 384 -8.32 32.19 2.46
CA ILE A 384 -8.92 31.10 3.23
C ILE A 384 -10.43 31.35 3.23
N VAL A 385 -11.17 30.39 2.70
CA VAL A 385 -12.64 30.42 2.74
C VAL A 385 -13.09 29.82 4.08
N ASP A 386 -13.26 30.70 5.08
CA ASP A 386 -13.70 30.32 6.43
C ASP A 386 -15.22 30.34 6.49
N ILE A 387 -15.81 29.14 6.54
CA ILE A 387 -17.27 28.96 6.57
C ILE A 387 -17.86 28.94 7.99
N GLY A 388 -17.03 29.04 9.03
CA GLY A 388 -17.50 29.08 10.43
C GLY A 388 -18.42 30.25 10.73
N PRO A 389 -18.04 31.53 10.43
CA PRO A 389 -18.90 32.68 10.71
C PRO A 389 -20.26 32.63 10.04
N PRO A 390 -20.42 32.37 8.71
CA PRO A 390 -21.76 32.27 8.12
C PRO A 390 -22.60 31.15 8.70
N MET A 391 -21.96 30.03 9.07
CA MET A 391 -22.65 28.86 9.63
C MET A 391 -23.23 29.09 11.01
N ALA A 392 -22.65 30.01 11.76
CA ALA A 392 -23.13 30.35 13.11
C ALA A 392 -24.40 31.20 13.11
N VAL A 393 -24.74 31.85 11.99
CA VAL A 393 -25.80 32.86 11.92
C VAL A 393 -26.87 32.61 10.84
N ILE A 394 -26.69 31.58 10.00
CA ILE A 394 -27.60 31.29 8.90
C ILE A 394 -28.31 29.96 9.13
N ASP A 395 -29.66 29.97 9.09
CA ASP A 395 -30.48 28.80 9.41
C ASP A 395 -30.37 27.65 8.39
N ASN A 396 -30.01 27.94 7.13
CA ASN A 396 -29.95 26.92 6.07
C ASN A 396 -28.49 26.53 5.76
N TYR A 397 -27.87 25.84 6.71
CA TYR A 397 -26.48 25.41 6.66
C TYR A 397 -26.08 24.72 5.36
N MET A 398 -26.78 23.65 4.96
CA MET A 398 -26.35 22.80 3.83
C MET A 398 -26.49 23.49 2.47
N ASP A 399 -27.45 24.38 2.30
CA ASP A 399 -27.57 25.18 1.08
C ASP A 399 -26.40 26.15 0.93
N ILE A 400 -26.01 26.80 2.04
CA ILE A 400 -24.87 27.71 2.11
C ILE A 400 -23.58 26.99 1.83
N TYR A 401 -23.32 25.88 2.57
CA TYR A 401 -22.17 25.03 2.35
C TYR A 401 -22.06 24.58 0.88
N SER A 402 -23.15 24.05 0.34
CA SER A 402 -23.21 23.57 -1.05
C SER A 402 -22.92 24.67 -2.06
N LYS A 403 -23.43 25.89 -1.83
CA LYS A 403 -23.21 27.05 -2.70
C LYS A 403 -21.76 27.51 -2.64
N ILE A 404 -21.19 27.61 -1.44
CA ILE A 404 -19.79 28.00 -1.24
C ILE A 404 -18.85 26.99 -1.91
N LEU A 405 -18.99 25.71 -1.60
CA LEU A 405 -18.07 24.68 -2.11
C LEU A 405 -18.15 24.57 -3.64
N LYS A 406 -19.34 24.67 -4.26
CA LYS A 406 -19.47 24.73 -5.71
C LYS A 406 -18.75 25.94 -6.30
N THR A 407 -18.97 27.13 -5.74
CA THR A 407 -18.34 28.38 -6.20
C THR A 407 -16.80 28.26 -6.15
N VAL A 408 -16.28 27.67 -5.09
CA VAL A 408 -14.83 27.41 -4.94
C VAL A 408 -14.35 26.37 -5.96
N LEU A 409 -15.06 25.27 -6.17
CA LEU A 409 -14.66 24.20 -7.11
C LEU A 409 -14.71 24.67 -8.58
N GLU A 410 -15.47 25.69 -8.91
CA GLU A 410 -15.57 26.31 -10.24
C GLU A 410 -14.43 27.29 -10.51
N ASP A 411 -13.67 27.71 -9.49
CA ASP A 411 -12.56 28.67 -9.64
C ASP A 411 -11.32 28.01 -10.28
N ASP A 412 -10.88 28.55 -11.42
CA ASP A 412 -9.73 28.04 -12.16
C ASP A 412 -8.37 28.49 -11.62
N THR A 413 -8.35 29.30 -10.57
CA THR A 413 -7.10 29.73 -9.92
C THR A 413 -6.47 28.66 -9.04
N MET A 414 -7.16 27.58 -8.73
CA MET A 414 -6.64 26.48 -7.91
C MET A 414 -6.57 25.16 -8.68
N ASP A 415 -5.64 24.29 -8.27
CA ASP A 415 -5.40 22.98 -8.86
C ASP A 415 -5.85 21.83 -7.95
N CYS A 416 -5.83 22.06 -6.63
CA CYS A 416 -6.27 21.11 -5.62
C CYS A 416 -6.94 21.84 -4.46
N LEU A 417 -7.69 21.10 -3.66
CA LEU A 417 -8.50 21.65 -2.56
C LEU A 417 -8.27 20.86 -1.27
N PHE A 418 -7.93 21.56 -0.19
CA PHE A 418 -8.10 21.07 1.17
C PHE A 418 -9.46 21.51 1.69
N ASN A 419 -10.29 20.54 2.03
CA ASN A 419 -11.66 20.77 2.46
C ASN A 419 -11.87 20.21 3.87
N VAL A 420 -12.25 21.07 4.79
CA VAL A 420 -12.54 20.70 6.18
C VAL A 420 -14.05 20.71 6.41
N ILE A 421 -14.55 19.61 6.94
CA ILE A 421 -15.96 19.44 7.26
C ILE A 421 -16.13 19.30 8.76
N TRP A 422 -16.99 20.11 9.32
CA TRP A 422 -17.51 19.88 10.67
C TRP A 422 -18.83 19.12 10.58
N THR A 423 -18.94 17.98 11.25
CA THR A 423 -20.21 17.24 11.36
C THR A 423 -20.90 17.57 12.65
N SER A 424 -22.17 17.91 12.55
CA SER A 424 -23.10 18.04 13.69
C SER A 424 -23.27 16.68 14.41
N PRO A 425 -23.71 16.66 15.68
CA PRO A 425 -24.06 15.42 16.37
C PRO A 425 -25.34 14.74 15.86
N PHE A 426 -25.98 15.28 14.81
CA PHE A 426 -27.22 14.75 14.26
C PHE A 426 -26.98 13.99 12.93
N GLU A 427 -27.49 12.77 12.82
CA GLU A 427 -27.38 11.90 11.63
C GLU A 427 -27.90 12.55 10.35
N SER A 428 -28.94 13.40 10.44
CA SER A 428 -29.51 14.11 9.29
C SER A 428 -28.47 14.92 8.52
N PHE A 429 -27.49 15.49 9.19
CA PHE A 429 -26.41 16.25 8.55
C PHE A 429 -25.51 15.36 7.70
N VAL A 430 -25.21 14.14 8.14
CA VAL A 430 -24.42 13.18 7.36
C VAL A 430 -25.11 12.88 6.04
N GLU A 431 -26.41 12.62 6.04
CA GLU A 431 -27.19 12.36 4.81
C GLU A 431 -27.22 13.56 3.87
N GLU A 432 -27.34 14.77 4.38
CA GLU A 432 -27.36 15.99 3.57
C GLU A 432 -26.00 16.24 2.88
N TYR A 433 -24.89 16.07 3.63
CA TYR A 433 -23.55 16.11 3.04
C TYR A 433 -23.39 15.08 1.94
N LEU A 434 -23.73 13.81 2.22
CA LEU A 434 -23.60 12.73 1.25
C LEU A 434 -24.47 12.95 0.00
N LYS A 435 -25.67 13.50 0.17
CA LYS A 435 -26.55 13.90 -0.95
C LYS A 435 -25.87 14.96 -1.83
N PHE A 436 -25.21 15.93 -1.21
CA PHE A 436 -24.44 16.95 -1.93
C PHE A 436 -23.24 16.33 -2.67
N TYR A 437 -22.42 15.53 -1.99
CA TYR A 437 -21.23 14.91 -2.60
C TYR A 437 -21.58 13.93 -3.73
N ARG A 438 -22.69 13.19 -3.64
CA ARG A 438 -23.24 12.42 -4.77
C ARG A 438 -23.52 13.29 -6.01
N LYS A 439 -24.04 14.49 -5.82
CA LYS A 439 -24.35 15.43 -6.92
C LYS A 439 -23.11 16.00 -7.59
N ILE A 440 -21.99 16.15 -6.86
CA ILE A 440 -20.75 16.72 -7.41
C ILE A 440 -19.74 15.68 -7.87
N LYS A 441 -19.97 14.38 -7.57
CA LYS A 441 -19.10 13.28 -7.98
C LYS A 441 -18.85 13.34 -9.51
N GLY A 442 -17.56 13.37 -9.90
CA GLY A 442 -17.13 13.38 -11.30
C GLY A 442 -17.36 14.69 -12.07
N LYS A 443 -17.98 15.73 -11.45
CA LYS A 443 -18.22 17.00 -12.14
C LYS A 443 -17.02 17.91 -12.21
N TYR A 444 -16.16 17.86 -11.21
CA TYR A 444 -14.99 18.73 -11.08
C TYR A 444 -13.69 17.92 -11.21
N GLN A 445 -12.80 18.38 -12.06
CA GLN A 445 -11.48 17.78 -12.27
C GLN A 445 -10.47 18.39 -11.28
N ARG A 446 -10.77 18.28 -9.98
CA ARG A 446 -9.96 18.80 -8.88
C ARG A 446 -9.58 17.67 -7.95
N THR A 447 -8.35 17.66 -7.47
CA THR A 447 -7.93 16.76 -6.41
C THR A 447 -8.36 17.34 -5.07
N ILE A 448 -9.18 16.64 -4.33
CA ILE A 448 -9.74 17.08 -3.06
C ILE A 448 -9.26 16.15 -1.96
N ALA A 449 -8.64 16.68 -0.92
CA ALA A 449 -8.40 15.98 0.33
C ALA A 449 -9.34 16.54 1.40
N THR A 450 -10.04 15.66 2.10
CA THR A 450 -11.03 16.05 3.10
C THR A 450 -10.58 15.63 4.48
N TRP A 451 -10.76 16.51 5.47
CA TRP A 451 -10.69 16.20 6.89
C TRP A 451 -12.06 16.44 7.50
N ILE A 452 -12.58 15.43 8.20
CA ILE A 452 -13.87 15.50 8.88
C ILE A 452 -13.64 15.45 10.38
N TYR A 453 -14.24 16.38 11.12
CA TYR A 453 -14.24 16.36 12.57
C TYR A 453 -15.60 16.76 13.13
N GLY A 454 -15.85 16.43 14.39
CA GLY A 454 -17.12 16.76 15.04
C GLY A 454 -17.23 16.13 16.43
N PRO A 455 -18.31 16.44 17.17
CA PRO A 455 -18.48 15.98 18.53
C PRO A 455 -18.84 14.49 18.67
N SER A 456 -19.28 13.84 17.59
CA SER A 456 -19.65 12.42 17.58
C SER A 456 -18.65 11.60 16.76
N VAL A 457 -17.72 10.92 17.43
CA VAL A 457 -16.75 10.04 16.75
C VAL A 457 -17.41 8.98 15.87
N PRO A 458 -18.49 8.28 16.27
CA PRO A 458 -19.17 7.33 15.39
C PRO A 458 -19.69 7.96 14.09
N LEU A 459 -20.27 9.16 14.14
CA LEU A 459 -20.77 9.85 12.94
C LEU A 459 -19.64 10.34 12.05
N VAL A 460 -18.51 10.77 12.63
CA VAL A 460 -17.29 11.11 11.85
C VAL A 460 -16.80 9.88 11.09
N GLN A 461 -16.72 8.73 11.74
CA GLN A 461 -16.28 7.48 11.10
C GLN A 461 -17.25 7.02 10.02
N GLU A 462 -18.55 7.03 10.29
CA GLU A 462 -19.58 6.70 9.31
C GLU A 462 -19.51 7.62 8.09
N MET A 463 -19.47 8.92 8.32
CA MET A 463 -19.39 9.90 7.24
C MET A 463 -18.10 9.72 6.42
N SER A 464 -16.96 9.50 7.08
CA SER A 464 -15.68 9.26 6.41
C SER A 464 -15.74 8.05 5.49
N SER A 465 -16.24 6.92 5.99
CA SER A 465 -16.41 5.70 5.19
C SER A 465 -17.30 5.92 3.97
N ARG A 466 -18.43 6.57 4.15
CA ARG A 466 -19.41 6.81 3.09
C ARG A 466 -18.91 7.86 2.07
N MET A 467 -18.12 8.83 2.50
CA MET A 467 -17.45 9.79 1.61
C MET A 467 -16.40 9.08 0.73
N GLU A 468 -15.62 8.17 1.30
CA GLU A 468 -14.65 7.36 0.57
C GLU A 468 -15.32 6.43 -0.46
N ASP A 469 -16.49 5.86 -0.14
CA ASP A 469 -17.31 5.10 -1.10
C ASP A 469 -17.78 5.96 -2.29
N LEU A 470 -17.94 7.25 -2.07
CA LEU A 470 -18.24 8.20 -3.14
C LEU A 470 -17.00 8.62 -3.95
N GLY A 471 -15.80 8.24 -3.53
CA GLY A 471 -14.52 8.62 -4.16
C GLY A 471 -13.98 9.96 -3.68
N PHE A 472 -14.35 10.40 -2.48
CA PHE A 472 -13.78 11.56 -1.81
C PHE A 472 -12.93 11.09 -0.63
N PRO A 473 -11.59 11.04 -0.77
CA PRO A 473 -10.72 10.53 0.28
C PRO A 473 -10.78 11.42 1.52
N VAL A 474 -10.92 10.77 2.68
CA VAL A 474 -10.95 11.42 3.98
C VAL A 474 -9.69 11.01 4.75
N PHE A 475 -9.04 11.99 5.37
CA PHE A 475 -7.82 11.81 6.13
C PHE A 475 -8.04 12.12 7.60
N PRO A 476 -7.24 11.53 8.51
CA PRO A 476 -7.47 11.63 9.94
C PRO A 476 -7.20 13.03 10.53
N ASP A 477 -6.38 13.82 9.85
CA ASP A 477 -5.92 15.12 10.32
C ASP A 477 -5.52 16.06 9.17
N LEU A 478 -5.22 17.30 9.52
CA LEU A 478 -4.77 18.35 8.60
C LEU A 478 -3.46 17.96 7.91
N GLU A 479 -2.48 17.52 8.69
CA GLU A 479 -1.12 17.23 8.21
C GLU A 479 -1.15 16.10 7.17
N THR A 480 -1.89 15.05 7.44
CA THR A 480 -2.05 13.92 6.50
C THR A 480 -2.80 14.33 5.23
N SER A 481 -3.83 15.18 5.36
CA SER A 481 -4.58 15.72 4.21
C SER A 481 -3.70 16.55 3.27
N ILE A 482 -2.93 17.47 3.84
CA ILE A 482 -2.03 18.34 3.08
C ILE A 482 -0.88 17.53 2.49
N LYS A 483 -0.30 16.60 3.26
CA LYS A 483 0.74 15.67 2.77
C LYS A 483 0.23 14.86 1.57
N ALA A 484 -1.00 14.36 1.62
CA ALA A 484 -1.60 13.62 0.52
C ALA A 484 -1.69 14.46 -0.76
N LEU A 485 -2.17 15.70 -0.67
CA LEU A 485 -2.18 16.64 -1.81
C LEU A 485 -0.77 16.92 -2.32
N GLY A 486 0.18 17.15 -1.40
CA GLY A 486 1.56 17.46 -1.73
C GLY A 486 2.27 16.34 -2.48
N ILE A 487 2.17 15.10 -2.02
CA ILE A 487 2.79 13.95 -2.71
C ILE A 487 2.11 13.67 -4.06
N ALA A 488 0.80 13.87 -4.17
CA ALA A 488 0.08 13.72 -5.43
C ALA A 488 0.55 14.79 -6.45
N TYR A 489 0.74 16.03 -6.02
CA TYR A 489 1.31 17.10 -6.82
C TYR A 489 2.74 16.81 -7.27
N GLN A 490 3.63 16.42 -6.34
CA GLN A 490 5.00 16.06 -6.66
C GLN A 490 5.09 14.88 -7.64
N TYR A 491 4.22 13.90 -7.50
CA TYR A 491 4.12 12.79 -8.46
C TYR A 491 3.68 13.30 -9.85
N ALA A 492 2.66 14.16 -9.91
CA ALA A 492 2.16 14.71 -11.17
C ALA A 492 3.22 15.52 -11.93
N ILE A 493 4.05 16.32 -11.23
CA ILE A 493 5.15 17.09 -11.84
C ILE A 493 6.20 16.15 -12.42
N ARG A 494 6.64 15.14 -11.64
CA ARG A 494 7.65 14.18 -12.10
C ARG A 494 7.19 13.45 -13.36
N LYS A 495 5.91 13.07 -13.40
CA LYS A 495 5.34 12.40 -14.58
C LYS A 495 5.35 13.30 -15.81
N LYS A 496 5.17 14.63 -15.66
CA LYS A 496 5.24 15.60 -16.77
C LYS A 496 6.67 15.91 -17.21
N GLY A 497 7.63 15.94 -16.29
CA GLY A 497 9.04 16.26 -16.56
C GLY A 497 9.89 15.09 -17.05
N GLY A 498 9.36 13.88 -17.05
CA GLY A 498 10.01 12.67 -17.56
C GLY A 498 9.45 12.17 -18.90
N ALA A 499 8.61 13.00 -19.57
CA ALA A 499 8.07 12.71 -20.90
C ALA A 499 8.92 13.37 -22.00
#